data_d4c53d8dcaade5ad253fa9881c36de06
#
_entry.id   d4c53d8dcaade5ad253fa9881c36de06
#
_cell.length_a   1.000
_cell.length_b   1.000
_cell.length_c   1.000
_cell.angle_alpha   90.00
_cell.angle_beta   90.00
_cell.angle_gamma   90.00
#
_symmetry.space_group_name_H-M   'P 1'
#
loop_
_entity.id
_entity.type
_entity.pdbx_description
1 polymer ?
#
loop_
_entity_poly.entity_id
_entity_poly.type
_entity_poly.pdbx_seq_one_letter_code
_entity_poly.pdbx_strand_id
1 'polypeptide(L)'
;MPTPPYLRIQGLTKKFGAFTALGDISLEIAEGEFVCFLGPSGCGKTTLLRAIAGLDIQTAGRIEQGGRDISALPPSRRDFGIVFQSYALFPNLTAAQNVAYGLSHARARRVEVAGRVRELLEMVGLGEHGRKYPAQLSGGQQQRVALARALATSPGLLLLDEPLSALDAKVRVHLRHEIKQLQRRLGVTTIMVTHDQEEALTMADRIVVMRSGAIEQVGTPLEIYREPASPFVADFIGVMNFVAATVVGEGRVRLGGIELACDADGLAPGTEVTLAIRPEDIVVQEASAGGPNAVPMRVEALAFLGSFFRADLVAAAPAGTLLRADLPVDLVRRLDIAEKRALVCVLPPERLRIYPGSTVHR
;
A
#
# COMPACT_ATOMS: atom_id res chain seq x y z
N MET A 1 -8.42 -16.00 -24.36
CA MET A 1 -7.06 -15.41 -24.37
C MET A 1 -7.04 -14.36 -23.28
N PRO A 2 -5.99 -14.24 -22.47
CA PRO A 2 -5.93 -13.15 -21.50
C PRO A 2 -5.98 -11.81 -22.23
N THR A 3 -6.77 -10.89 -21.70
CA THR A 3 -6.88 -9.53 -22.24
C THR A 3 -5.49 -8.88 -22.17
N PRO A 4 -4.98 -8.23 -23.22
CA PRO A 4 -3.68 -7.59 -23.18
C PRO A 4 -3.67 -6.49 -22.11
N PRO A 5 -2.54 -6.28 -21.41
CA PRO A 5 -2.46 -5.24 -20.38
C PRO A 5 -2.63 -3.86 -21.01
N TYR A 6 -3.32 -2.96 -20.30
CA TYR A 6 -3.49 -1.57 -20.71
C TYR A 6 -2.18 -0.78 -20.62
N LEU A 7 -1.43 -0.98 -19.51
CA LEU A 7 -0.09 -0.44 -19.35
C LEU A 7 0.91 -1.58 -19.16
N ARG A 8 1.97 -1.60 -19.95
CA ARG A 8 3.08 -2.55 -19.85
C ARG A 8 4.39 -1.79 -19.70
N ILE A 9 5.13 -2.12 -18.65
CA ILE A 9 6.48 -1.61 -18.37
C ILE A 9 7.44 -2.79 -18.45
N GLN A 10 8.56 -2.64 -19.18
CA GLN A 10 9.53 -3.71 -19.41
C GLN A 10 10.94 -3.19 -19.18
N GLY A 11 11.65 -3.73 -18.19
CA GLY A 11 13.05 -3.44 -17.90
C GLY A 11 13.36 -1.96 -17.63
N LEU A 12 12.38 -1.22 -17.10
CA LEU A 12 12.51 0.23 -16.92
C LEU A 12 13.60 0.57 -15.91
N THR A 13 14.59 1.31 -16.36
CA THR A 13 15.69 1.82 -15.53
C THR A 13 15.74 3.32 -15.62
N LYS A 14 15.90 3.99 -14.47
CA LYS A 14 16.11 5.44 -14.38
C LYS A 14 17.33 5.76 -13.55
N LYS A 15 18.26 6.48 -14.16
CA LYS A 15 19.49 6.97 -13.51
C LYS A 15 19.52 8.50 -13.48
N PHE A 16 20.03 9.06 -12.39
CA PHE A 16 20.38 10.46 -12.24
C PHE A 16 21.89 10.53 -11.96
N GLY A 17 22.68 10.78 -12.99
CA GLY A 17 24.14 10.64 -12.92
C GLY A 17 24.53 9.19 -12.53
N ALA A 18 25.29 9.04 -11.44
CA ALA A 18 25.70 7.73 -10.90
C ALA A 18 24.61 7.04 -10.07
N PHE A 19 23.56 7.75 -9.65
CA PHE A 19 22.49 7.20 -8.81
C PHE A 19 21.44 6.50 -9.64
N THR A 20 21.16 5.23 -9.32
CA THR A 20 20.08 4.45 -9.95
C THR A 20 18.82 4.58 -9.08
N ALA A 21 17.87 5.36 -9.55
CA ALA A 21 16.60 5.58 -8.85
C ALA A 21 15.57 4.46 -9.11
N LEU A 22 15.64 3.82 -10.29
CA LEU A 22 14.83 2.65 -10.66
C LEU A 22 15.73 1.67 -11.40
N GLY A 23 15.68 0.39 -11.00
CA GLY A 23 16.45 -0.69 -11.59
C GLY A 23 15.57 -1.82 -12.09
N ASP A 24 15.52 -2.03 -13.41
CA ASP A 24 14.87 -3.16 -14.07
C ASP A 24 13.39 -3.39 -13.67
N ILE A 25 12.59 -2.33 -13.65
CA ILE A 25 11.19 -2.42 -13.30
C ILE A 25 10.39 -3.01 -14.46
N SER A 26 9.70 -4.13 -14.18
CA SER A 26 8.76 -4.75 -15.12
C SER A 26 7.40 -4.94 -14.42
N LEU A 27 6.33 -4.45 -15.05
CA LEU A 27 4.98 -4.44 -14.49
C LEU A 27 3.93 -4.39 -15.59
N GLU A 28 2.85 -5.14 -15.43
CA GLU A 28 1.67 -5.08 -16.28
C GLU A 28 0.46 -4.65 -15.46
N ILE A 29 -0.35 -3.75 -16.01
CA ILE A 29 -1.57 -3.21 -15.39
C ILE A 29 -2.73 -3.40 -16.36
N ALA A 30 -3.82 -4.00 -15.89
CA ALA A 30 -5.02 -4.23 -16.68
C ALA A 30 -5.84 -2.94 -16.87
N GLU A 31 -6.70 -2.92 -17.88
CA GLU A 31 -7.64 -1.81 -18.08
C GLU A 31 -8.62 -1.71 -16.92
N GLY A 32 -8.86 -0.50 -16.43
CA GLY A 32 -9.75 -0.23 -15.30
C GLY A 32 -9.22 -0.65 -13.93
N GLU A 33 -8.00 -1.20 -13.84
CA GLU A 33 -7.37 -1.61 -12.59
C GLU A 33 -6.92 -0.40 -11.76
N PHE A 34 -7.07 -0.48 -10.44
CA PHE A 34 -6.54 0.47 -9.47
C PHE A 34 -5.28 -0.11 -8.82
N VAL A 35 -4.11 0.39 -9.19
CA VAL A 35 -2.82 -0.07 -8.65
C VAL A 35 -2.22 0.96 -7.71
N CYS A 36 -1.77 0.52 -6.52
CA CYS A 36 -1.03 1.36 -5.59
C CYS A 36 0.46 1.03 -5.60
N PHE A 37 1.31 2.04 -5.82
CA PHE A 37 2.75 1.94 -5.56
C PHE A 37 3.00 2.33 -4.10
N LEU A 38 3.45 1.39 -3.30
CA LEU A 38 3.64 1.51 -1.87
C LEU A 38 5.10 1.22 -1.50
N GLY A 39 5.66 1.96 -0.54
CA GLY A 39 7.04 1.77 -0.08
C GLY A 39 7.56 2.96 0.70
N PRO A 40 8.75 2.87 1.32
CA PRO A 40 9.38 3.95 2.07
C PRO A 40 9.62 5.20 1.23
N SER A 41 9.84 6.33 1.89
CA SER A 41 10.25 7.56 1.21
C SER A 41 11.57 7.34 0.45
N GLY A 42 11.65 7.87 -0.77
CA GLY A 42 12.86 7.75 -1.60
C GLY A 42 13.05 6.41 -2.33
N CYS A 43 12.14 5.43 -2.23
CA CYS A 43 12.29 4.13 -2.91
C CYS A 43 11.97 4.14 -4.41
N GLY A 44 11.63 5.30 -5.01
CA GLY A 44 11.44 5.44 -6.47
C GLY A 44 9.99 5.52 -6.96
N LYS A 45 8.96 5.47 -6.11
CA LYS A 45 7.52 5.49 -6.50
C LYS A 45 7.15 6.67 -7.39
N THR A 46 7.40 7.89 -6.92
CA THR A 46 7.14 9.12 -7.69
C THR A 46 7.98 9.18 -8.95
N THR A 47 9.23 8.67 -8.93
CA THR A 47 10.08 8.58 -10.13
C THR A 47 9.46 7.65 -11.17
N LEU A 48 8.90 6.51 -10.76
CA LEU A 48 8.21 5.57 -11.65
C LEU A 48 6.94 6.21 -12.23
N LEU A 49 6.13 6.86 -11.39
CA LEU A 49 4.93 7.58 -11.84
C LEU A 49 5.29 8.69 -12.85
N ARG A 50 6.34 9.47 -12.58
CA ARG A 50 6.82 10.52 -13.49
C ARG A 50 7.38 9.96 -14.81
N ALA A 51 8.01 8.79 -14.79
CA ALA A 51 8.46 8.09 -15.98
C ALA A 51 7.26 7.64 -16.85
N ILE A 52 6.20 7.11 -16.22
CA ILE A 52 4.95 6.74 -16.91
C ILE A 52 4.28 7.98 -17.52
N ALA A 53 4.28 9.11 -16.82
CA ALA A 53 3.74 10.38 -17.33
C ALA A 53 4.63 11.02 -18.41
N GLY A 54 5.89 10.58 -18.58
CA GLY A 54 6.87 11.20 -19.50
C GLY A 54 7.42 12.54 -18.99
N LEU A 55 7.22 12.86 -17.72
CA LEU A 55 7.81 14.02 -17.04
C LEU A 55 9.31 13.81 -16.81
N ASP A 56 9.71 12.56 -16.56
CA ASP A 56 11.08 12.12 -16.46
C ASP A 56 11.29 10.93 -17.42
N ILE A 57 12.00 11.12 -18.52
CA ILE A 57 12.26 10.03 -19.47
C ILE A 57 13.19 8.99 -18.80
N GLN A 58 12.85 7.72 -18.92
CA GLN A 58 13.67 6.60 -18.43
C GLN A 58 15.01 6.53 -19.15
N THR A 59 16.02 5.94 -18.49
CA THR A 59 17.35 5.74 -19.08
C THR A 59 17.38 4.52 -20.00
N ALA A 60 16.61 3.46 -19.66
CA ALA A 60 16.48 2.25 -20.44
C ALA A 60 15.09 1.63 -20.17
N GLY A 61 14.71 0.64 -20.99
CA GLY A 61 13.44 -0.05 -20.87
C GLY A 61 12.34 0.58 -21.73
N ARG A 62 11.15 -0.03 -21.69
CA ARG A 62 10.02 0.31 -22.55
C ARG A 62 8.75 0.49 -21.75
N ILE A 63 7.91 1.44 -22.18
CA ILE A 63 6.57 1.68 -21.65
C ILE A 63 5.57 1.66 -22.80
N GLU A 64 4.57 0.79 -22.70
CA GLU A 64 3.47 0.70 -23.65
C GLU A 64 2.15 1.02 -22.96
N GLN A 65 1.29 1.81 -23.60
CA GLN A 65 -0.06 2.14 -23.14
C GLN A 65 -1.05 1.86 -24.26
N GLY A 66 -2.07 1.04 -24.00
CA GLY A 66 -3.06 0.64 -25.01
C GLY A 66 -2.42 0.02 -26.26
N GLY A 67 -1.34 -0.77 -26.10
CA GLY A 67 -0.60 -1.37 -27.19
C GLY A 67 0.35 -0.42 -27.95
N ARG A 68 0.40 0.86 -27.57
CA ARG A 68 1.28 1.85 -28.18
C ARG A 68 2.52 2.10 -27.34
N ASP A 69 3.70 2.09 -27.95
CA ASP A 69 4.94 2.51 -27.31
C ASP A 69 4.91 4.02 -27.04
N ILE A 70 5.02 4.40 -25.78
CA ILE A 70 5.04 5.78 -25.30
C ILE A 70 6.39 6.18 -24.70
N SER A 71 7.40 5.31 -24.75
CA SER A 71 8.69 5.46 -24.05
C SER A 71 9.37 6.81 -24.32
N ALA A 72 9.40 7.24 -25.59
CA ALA A 72 10.03 8.49 -26.00
C ALA A 72 9.04 9.67 -26.18
N LEU A 73 7.74 9.46 -25.91
CA LEU A 73 6.75 10.50 -26.11
C LEU A 73 6.79 11.53 -24.99
N PRO A 74 6.69 12.84 -25.30
CA PRO A 74 6.53 13.88 -24.30
C PRO A 74 5.14 13.77 -23.62
N PRO A 75 4.95 14.36 -22.42
CA PRO A 75 3.68 14.30 -21.69
C PRO A 75 2.45 14.71 -22.53
N SER A 76 2.59 15.73 -23.39
CA SER A 76 1.50 16.23 -24.24
C SER A 76 1.00 15.23 -25.31
N ARG A 77 1.70 14.12 -25.53
CA ARG A 77 1.34 13.05 -26.47
C ARG A 77 0.97 11.74 -25.79
N ARG A 78 0.95 11.71 -24.46
CA ARG A 78 0.51 10.55 -23.67
C ARG A 78 -0.93 10.77 -23.20
N ASP A 79 -1.69 9.70 -23.09
CA ASP A 79 -3.09 9.73 -22.64
C ASP A 79 -3.16 9.51 -21.12
N PHE A 80 -3.03 10.58 -20.35
CA PHE A 80 -3.18 10.52 -18.89
C PHE A 80 -3.71 11.82 -18.29
N GLY A 81 -4.34 11.71 -17.11
CA GLY A 81 -4.59 12.79 -16.18
C GLY A 81 -3.73 12.61 -14.93
N ILE A 82 -3.27 13.71 -14.33
CA ILE A 82 -2.42 13.65 -13.15
C ILE A 82 -2.90 14.58 -12.04
N VAL A 83 -2.87 14.09 -10.80
CA VAL A 83 -3.03 14.86 -9.57
C VAL A 83 -1.69 14.81 -8.83
N PHE A 84 -1.07 15.96 -8.63
CA PHE A 84 0.18 16.12 -7.89
C PHE A 84 -0.08 16.23 -6.39
N GLN A 85 0.90 15.92 -5.58
CA GLN A 85 0.86 16.02 -4.11
C GLN A 85 0.42 17.41 -3.59
N SER A 86 0.85 18.49 -4.26
CA SER A 86 0.46 19.87 -3.95
C SER A 86 -0.84 20.31 -4.65
N TYR A 87 -1.56 19.36 -5.29
CA TYR A 87 -2.71 19.62 -6.18
C TYR A 87 -2.40 20.49 -7.41
N ALA A 88 -1.38 21.32 -7.36
CA ALA A 88 -0.91 22.22 -8.44
C ALA A 88 -2.04 23.00 -9.11
N LEU A 89 -3.00 23.51 -8.33
CA LEU A 89 -4.05 24.38 -8.85
C LEU A 89 -3.49 25.76 -9.23
N PHE A 90 -3.99 26.32 -10.30
CA PHE A 90 -3.68 27.71 -10.68
C PHE A 90 -4.36 28.66 -9.72
N PRO A 91 -3.63 29.42 -8.88
CA PRO A 91 -4.21 30.22 -7.81
C PRO A 91 -5.06 31.41 -8.31
N ASN A 92 -4.77 31.87 -9.52
CA ASN A 92 -5.46 33.00 -10.19
C ASN A 92 -6.67 32.55 -11.06
N LEU A 93 -6.96 31.24 -11.09
CA LEU A 93 -8.13 30.70 -11.79
C LEU A 93 -9.13 30.16 -10.78
N THR A 94 -10.43 30.31 -11.09
CA THR A 94 -11.50 29.70 -10.30
C THR A 94 -11.47 28.17 -10.43
N ALA A 95 -12.24 27.45 -9.59
CA ALA A 95 -12.39 26.00 -9.67
C ALA A 95 -12.84 25.55 -11.08
N ALA A 96 -13.85 26.21 -11.64
CA ALA A 96 -14.33 25.90 -12.99
C ALA A 96 -13.28 26.19 -14.06
N GLN A 97 -12.52 27.26 -13.95
CA GLN A 97 -11.43 27.59 -14.87
C GLN A 97 -10.24 26.60 -14.74
N ASN A 98 -9.93 26.16 -13.53
CA ASN A 98 -8.93 25.10 -13.31
C ASN A 98 -9.35 23.82 -14.02
N VAL A 99 -10.61 23.37 -13.90
CA VAL A 99 -11.12 22.16 -14.57
C VAL A 99 -11.14 22.37 -16.10
N ALA A 100 -11.53 23.55 -16.59
CA ALA A 100 -11.57 23.86 -18.01
C ALA A 100 -10.19 23.95 -18.66
N TYR A 101 -9.11 24.08 -17.90
CA TYR A 101 -7.78 24.44 -18.42
C TYR A 101 -7.28 23.47 -19.49
N GLY A 102 -7.39 22.16 -19.25
CA GLY A 102 -7.01 21.14 -20.21
C GLY A 102 -7.91 21.08 -21.46
N LEU A 103 -9.18 21.48 -21.32
CA LEU A 103 -10.16 21.48 -22.40
C LEU A 103 -10.04 22.70 -23.34
N SER A 104 -9.46 23.81 -22.85
CA SER A 104 -9.32 25.05 -23.64
C SER A 104 -8.38 24.91 -24.83
N HIS A 105 -7.51 23.92 -24.82
CA HIS A 105 -6.60 23.61 -25.95
C HIS A 105 -7.20 22.61 -26.95
N ALA A 106 -8.30 21.94 -26.60
CA ALA A 106 -9.07 21.14 -27.54
C ALA A 106 -9.95 22.08 -28.41
N ARG A 107 -10.15 21.75 -29.70
CA ARG A 107 -11.04 22.51 -30.60
C ARG A 107 -12.54 22.40 -30.22
N ALA A 108 -12.84 22.22 -28.93
CA ALA A 108 -14.19 22.07 -28.40
C ALA A 108 -14.91 23.42 -28.36
N ARG A 109 -16.22 23.42 -28.63
CA ARG A 109 -17.05 24.62 -28.53
C ARG A 109 -17.18 25.04 -27.07
N ARG A 110 -17.22 26.37 -26.79
CA ARG A 110 -17.34 26.91 -25.40
C ARG A 110 -18.51 26.32 -24.62
N VAL A 111 -19.61 25.99 -25.27
CA VAL A 111 -20.81 25.42 -24.64
C VAL A 111 -20.56 24.00 -24.17
N GLU A 112 -19.84 23.18 -24.98
CA GLU A 112 -19.47 21.81 -24.65
C GLU A 112 -18.50 21.77 -23.46
N VAL A 113 -17.50 22.67 -23.46
CA VAL A 113 -16.56 22.82 -22.32
C VAL A 113 -17.30 23.19 -21.03
N ALA A 114 -18.22 24.16 -21.10
CA ALA A 114 -18.99 24.57 -19.92
C ALA A 114 -19.88 23.44 -19.37
N GLY A 115 -20.49 22.66 -20.26
CA GLY A 115 -21.27 21.47 -19.89
C GLY A 115 -20.41 20.43 -19.19
N ARG A 116 -19.26 20.08 -19.76
CA ARG A 116 -18.32 19.09 -19.17
C ARG A 116 -17.76 19.55 -17.83
N VAL A 117 -17.39 20.82 -17.68
CA VAL A 117 -16.92 21.39 -16.40
C VAL A 117 -17.99 21.28 -15.32
N ARG A 118 -19.26 21.58 -15.65
CA ARG A 118 -20.36 21.45 -14.71
C ARG A 118 -20.53 20.01 -14.26
N GLU A 119 -20.62 19.09 -15.20
CA GLU A 119 -20.73 17.64 -14.95
C GLU A 119 -19.62 17.14 -14.00
N LEU A 120 -18.35 17.53 -14.25
CA LEU A 120 -17.21 17.11 -13.45
C LEU A 120 -17.25 17.70 -12.04
N LEU A 121 -17.62 18.98 -11.91
CA LEU A 121 -17.75 19.60 -10.59
C LEU A 121 -18.91 19.00 -9.78
N GLU A 122 -20.01 18.67 -10.42
CA GLU A 122 -21.13 17.95 -9.78
C GLU A 122 -20.68 16.54 -9.36
N MET A 123 -19.96 15.84 -10.24
CA MET A 123 -19.43 14.49 -9.99
C MET A 123 -18.53 14.41 -8.75
N VAL A 124 -17.75 15.46 -8.48
CA VAL A 124 -16.89 15.55 -7.28
C VAL A 124 -17.55 16.32 -6.11
N GLY A 125 -18.86 16.58 -6.18
CA GLY A 125 -19.62 17.26 -5.12
C GLY A 125 -19.30 18.76 -4.94
N LEU A 126 -18.86 19.43 -6.00
CA LEU A 126 -18.46 20.84 -5.99
C LEU A 126 -19.25 21.73 -6.95
N GLY A 127 -20.46 21.32 -7.37
CA GLY A 127 -21.28 22.06 -8.34
C GLY A 127 -21.45 23.56 -8.03
N GLU A 128 -21.69 23.89 -6.75
CA GLU A 128 -21.87 25.28 -6.30
C GLU A 128 -20.55 26.05 -6.08
N HIS A 129 -19.40 25.36 -6.12
CA HIS A 129 -18.09 25.94 -5.82
C HIS A 129 -17.33 26.42 -7.05
N GLY A 130 -17.88 26.29 -8.24
CA GLY A 130 -17.20 26.56 -9.52
C GLY A 130 -16.61 27.96 -9.66
N ARG A 131 -17.18 28.98 -8.96
CA ARG A 131 -16.71 30.38 -8.98
C ARG A 131 -15.65 30.70 -7.93
N LYS A 132 -15.36 29.79 -6.98
CA LYS A 132 -14.38 30.02 -5.91
C LYS A 132 -12.96 29.85 -6.44
N TYR A 133 -12.04 30.64 -5.91
CA TYR A 133 -10.60 30.49 -6.13
C TYR A 133 -10.01 29.44 -5.16
N PRO A 134 -8.86 28.83 -5.48
CA PRO A 134 -8.23 27.83 -4.62
C PRO A 134 -8.08 28.26 -3.15
N ALA A 135 -7.70 29.52 -2.89
CA ALA A 135 -7.56 30.07 -1.55
C ALA A 135 -8.89 30.13 -0.73
N GLN A 136 -10.03 29.99 -1.39
CA GLN A 136 -11.37 29.98 -0.78
C GLN A 136 -11.91 28.56 -0.57
N LEU A 137 -11.11 27.55 -0.89
CA LEU A 137 -11.46 26.14 -0.81
C LEU A 137 -10.66 25.44 0.30
N SER A 138 -11.30 24.49 1.01
CA SER A 138 -10.58 23.61 1.92
C SER A 138 -9.61 22.68 1.14
N GLY A 139 -8.64 22.07 1.82
CA GLY A 139 -7.71 21.14 1.19
C GLY A 139 -8.40 19.99 0.44
N GLY A 140 -9.43 19.39 1.05
CA GLY A 140 -10.22 18.34 0.39
C GLY A 140 -11.02 18.86 -0.82
N GLN A 141 -11.50 20.11 -0.78
CA GLN A 141 -12.16 20.75 -1.94
C GLN A 141 -11.15 21.03 -3.06
N GLN A 142 -9.94 21.50 -2.72
CA GLN A 142 -8.86 21.71 -3.71
C GLN A 142 -8.47 20.41 -4.39
N GLN A 143 -8.35 19.33 -3.63
CA GLN A 143 -8.06 17.99 -4.16
C GLN A 143 -9.15 17.54 -5.15
N ARG A 144 -10.44 17.70 -4.81
CA ARG A 144 -11.55 17.36 -5.70
C ARG A 144 -11.53 18.19 -6.98
N VAL A 145 -11.16 19.46 -6.91
CA VAL A 145 -10.96 20.29 -8.12
C VAL A 145 -9.79 19.76 -8.97
N ALA A 146 -8.68 19.37 -8.34
CA ALA A 146 -7.53 18.80 -9.04
C ALA A 146 -7.90 17.45 -9.72
N LEU A 147 -8.70 16.63 -9.04
CA LEU A 147 -9.21 15.37 -9.59
C LEU A 147 -10.15 15.63 -10.80
N ALA A 148 -11.09 16.56 -10.66
CA ALA A 148 -11.98 16.97 -11.76
C ALA A 148 -11.17 17.51 -12.96
N ARG A 149 -10.11 18.29 -12.72
CA ARG A 149 -9.20 18.79 -13.76
C ARG A 149 -8.48 17.64 -14.46
N ALA A 150 -7.95 16.66 -13.70
CA ALA A 150 -7.26 15.50 -14.26
C ALA A 150 -8.17 14.63 -15.13
N LEU A 151 -9.47 14.56 -14.78
CA LEU A 151 -10.49 13.80 -15.53
C LEU A 151 -11.13 14.58 -16.68
N ALA A 152 -10.82 15.86 -16.83
CA ALA A 152 -11.51 16.72 -17.81
C ALA A 152 -11.39 16.22 -19.26
N THR A 153 -10.21 15.76 -19.64
CA THR A 153 -9.90 15.23 -20.98
C THR A 153 -10.37 13.80 -21.19
N SER A 154 -11.05 13.17 -20.22
CA SER A 154 -11.43 11.76 -20.25
C SER A 154 -10.25 10.82 -20.52
N PRO A 155 -9.18 10.90 -19.69
CA PRO A 155 -7.97 10.12 -19.93
C PRO A 155 -8.21 8.64 -19.68
N GLY A 156 -7.50 7.78 -20.42
CA GLY A 156 -7.50 6.33 -20.16
C GLY A 156 -6.67 5.93 -18.94
N LEU A 157 -5.75 6.80 -18.48
CA LEU A 157 -4.90 6.58 -17.30
C LEU A 157 -4.99 7.76 -16.32
N LEU A 158 -5.27 7.48 -15.05
CA LEU A 158 -5.25 8.47 -13.97
C LEU A 158 -4.04 8.20 -13.06
N LEU A 159 -3.20 9.22 -12.89
CA LEU A 159 -2.01 9.18 -12.04
C LEU A 159 -2.23 10.06 -10.81
N LEU A 160 -2.06 9.48 -9.61
CA LEU A 160 -2.27 10.15 -8.32
C LEU A 160 -0.96 10.09 -7.52
N ASP A 161 -0.30 11.24 -7.35
CA ASP A 161 0.95 11.33 -6.59
C ASP A 161 0.66 11.83 -5.17
N GLU A 162 0.60 10.91 -4.20
CA GLU A 162 0.27 11.15 -2.79
C GLU A 162 -0.96 12.07 -2.58
N PRO A 163 -2.09 11.76 -3.22
CA PRO A 163 -3.22 12.70 -3.30
C PRO A 163 -3.85 13.06 -1.95
N LEU A 164 -3.65 12.26 -0.91
CA LEU A 164 -4.30 12.40 0.38
C LEU A 164 -3.37 12.87 1.50
N SER A 165 -2.07 13.01 1.23
CA SER A 165 -1.03 13.25 2.25
C SER A 165 -1.20 14.57 3.02
N ALA A 166 -1.76 15.60 2.40
CA ALA A 166 -1.93 16.94 3.00
C ALA A 166 -3.23 17.11 3.81
N LEU A 167 -4.01 16.02 4.04
CA LEU A 167 -5.34 16.08 4.64
C LEU A 167 -5.37 15.50 6.05
N ASP A 168 -6.30 15.99 6.87
CA ASP A 168 -6.58 15.40 8.18
C ASP A 168 -7.19 13.99 8.06
N ALA A 169 -7.08 13.19 9.15
CA ALA A 169 -7.45 11.77 9.14
C ALA A 169 -8.92 11.52 8.76
N LYS A 170 -9.87 12.36 9.25
CA LYS A 170 -11.31 12.16 8.96
C LYS A 170 -11.64 12.45 7.50
N VAL A 171 -11.10 13.54 6.95
CA VAL A 171 -11.26 13.91 5.54
C VAL A 171 -10.63 12.85 4.66
N ARG A 172 -9.46 12.32 5.03
CA ARG A 172 -8.76 11.26 4.29
C ARG A 172 -9.59 10.00 4.14
N VAL A 173 -10.20 9.49 5.24
CA VAL A 173 -11.07 8.30 5.20
C VAL A 173 -12.24 8.48 4.21
N HIS A 174 -12.89 9.64 4.25
CA HIS A 174 -14.02 9.94 3.37
C HIS A 174 -13.58 9.99 1.89
N LEU A 175 -12.51 10.70 1.61
CA LEU A 175 -12.01 10.88 0.25
C LEU A 175 -11.44 9.59 -0.37
N ARG A 176 -10.85 8.70 0.42
CA ARG A 176 -10.46 7.34 -0.05
C ARG A 176 -11.65 6.64 -0.70
N HIS A 177 -12.77 6.63 0.00
CA HIS A 177 -13.98 5.98 -0.49
C HIS A 177 -14.54 6.65 -1.77
N GLU A 178 -14.60 7.97 -1.78
CA GLU A 178 -15.07 8.74 -2.95
C GLU A 178 -14.20 8.52 -4.18
N ILE A 179 -12.86 8.56 -4.05
CA ILE A 179 -11.93 8.33 -5.16
C ILE A 179 -12.11 6.91 -5.72
N LYS A 180 -12.20 5.89 -4.85
CA LYS A 180 -12.41 4.51 -5.30
C LYS A 180 -13.75 4.32 -5.99
N GLN A 181 -14.84 4.92 -5.47
CA GLN A 181 -16.14 4.89 -6.12
C GLN A 181 -16.13 5.60 -7.48
N LEU A 182 -15.48 6.76 -7.55
CA LEU A 182 -15.37 7.52 -8.79
C LEU A 182 -14.59 6.75 -9.86
N GLN A 183 -13.46 6.16 -9.49
CA GLN A 183 -12.66 5.31 -10.36
C GLN A 183 -13.46 4.13 -10.91
N ARG A 184 -14.19 3.41 -10.05
CA ARG A 184 -15.04 2.28 -10.46
C ARG A 184 -16.16 2.72 -11.41
N ARG A 185 -16.80 3.87 -11.12
CA ARG A 185 -17.88 4.41 -11.97
C ARG A 185 -17.38 4.81 -13.35
N LEU A 186 -16.16 5.34 -13.44
CA LEU A 186 -15.56 5.77 -14.70
C LEU A 186 -14.82 4.65 -15.44
N GLY A 187 -14.47 3.56 -14.76
CA GLY A 187 -13.66 2.48 -15.32
C GLY A 187 -12.25 2.90 -15.71
N VAL A 188 -11.73 4.03 -15.21
CA VAL A 188 -10.42 4.55 -15.58
C VAL A 188 -9.30 3.77 -14.90
N THR A 189 -8.29 3.35 -15.68
CA THR A 189 -7.08 2.73 -15.11
C THR A 189 -6.37 3.73 -14.22
N THR A 190 -6.05 3.35 -12.98
CA THR A 190 -5.53 4.30 -12.00
C THR A 190 -4.24 3.78 -11.34
N ILE A 191 -3.24 4.62 -11.27
CA ILE A 191 -2.02 4.39 -10.49
C ILE A 191 -1.94 5.45 -9.40
N MET A 192 -1.86 5.01 -8.15
CA MET A 192 -1.69 5.88 -6.99
C MET A 192 -0.36 5.60 -6.31
N VAL A 193 0.40 6.64 -6.04
CA VAL A 193 1.56 6.59 -5.14
C VAL A 193 1.11 6.96 -3.75
N THR A 194 1.49 6.18 -2.76
CA THR A 194 1.28 6.50 -1.36
C THR A 194 2.39 5.90 -0.48
N HIS A 195 2.56 6.42 0.71
CA HIS A 195 3.32 5.81 1.79
C HIS A 195 2.41 5.32 2.93
N ASP A 196 1.11 5.55 2.81
CA ASP A 196 0.08 5.12 3.77
C ASP A 196 -0.43 3.72 3.41
N GLN A 197 -0.18 2.77 4.33
CA GLN A 197 -0.58 1.37 4.15
C GLN A 197 -2.10 1.20 4.10
N GLU A 198 -2.85 1.97 4.91
CA GLU A 198 -4.31 1.89 4.91
C GLU A 198 -4.91 2.34 3.57
N GLU A 199 -4.31 3.36 2.94
CA GLU A 199 -4.72 3.79 1.60
C GLU A 199 -4.53 2.66 0.59
N ALA A 200 -3.35 2.04 0.57
CA ALA A 200 -3.06 0.95 -0.36
C ALA A 200 -3.97 -0.26 -0.11
N LEU A 201 -4.10 -0.70 1.15
CA LEU A 201 -4.90 -1.87 1.52
C LEU A 201 -6.41 -1.69 1.26
N THR A 202 -6.94 -0.45 1.33
CA THR A 202 -8.37 -0.19 1.18
C THR A 202 -8.80 0.21 -0.22
N MET A 203 -7.89 0.79 -1.03
CA MET A 203 -8.24 1.35 -2.33
C MET A 203 -7.75 0.50 -3.50
N ALA A 204 -6.62 -0.20 -3.38
CA ALA A 204 -6.00 -0.90 -4.49
C ALA A 204 -6.72 -2.21 -4.84
N ASP A 205 -6.75 -2.55 -6.12
CA ASP A 205 -7.02 -3.90 -6.59
C ASP A 205 -5.73 -4.73 -6.54
N ARG A 206 -4.57 -4.08 -6.83
CA ARG A 206 -3.23 -4.64 -6.61
C ARG A 206 -2.29 -3.59 -6.02
N ILE A 207 -1.39 -4.06 -5.16
CA ILE A 207 -0.32 -3.27 -4.54
C ILE A 207 1.01 -3.70 -5.13
N VAL A 208 1.83 -2.72 -5.49
CA VAL A 208 3.23 -2.88 -5.88
C VAL A 208 4.08 -2.35 -4.75
N VAL A 209 4.67 -3.24 -3.95
CA VAL A 209 5.58 -2.88 -2.88
C VAL A 209 6.96 -2.62 -3.47
N MET A 210 7.50 -1.43 -3.22
CA MET A 210 8.80 -1.00 -3.76
C MET A 210 9.82 -0.75 -2.64
N ARG A 211 11.07 -1.14 -2.91
CA ARG A 211 12.22 -0.89 -2.05
C ARG A 211 13.44 -0.56 -2.88
N SER A 212 14.15 0.53 -2.55
CA SER A 212 15.46 0.88 -3.16
C SER A 212 15.46 0.84 -4.70
N GLY A 213 14.39 1.32 -5.33
CA GLY A 213 14.29 1.38 -6.80
C GLY A 213 13.86 0.08 -7.48
N ALA A 214 13.53 -0.96 -6.74
CA ALA A 214 13.06 -2.25 -7.25
C ALA A 214 11.65 -2.60 -6.74
N ILE A 215 10.98 -3.52 -7.42
CA ILE A 215 9.73 -4.14 -6.96
C ILE A 215 10.08 -5.32 -6.07
N GLU A 216 9.60 -5.31 -4.83
CA GLU A 216 9.75 -6.42 -3.87
C GLU A 216 8.64 -7.46 -4.01
N GLN A 217 7.39 -6.97 -4.16
CA GLN A 217 6.23 -7.84 -4.32
C GLN A 217 5.11 -7.12 -5.06
N VAL A 218 4.36 -7.88 -5.84
CA VAL A 218 3.09 -7.43 -6.46
C VAL A 218 2.01 -8.43 -6.10
N GLY A 219 0.87 -7.96 -5.62
CA GLY A 219 -0.26 -8.83 -5.27
C GLY A 219 -1.50 -8.03 -4.88
N THR A 220 -2.60 -8.72 -4.62
CA THR A 220 -3.80 -8.14 -4.01
C THR A 220 -3.48 -7.68 -2.58
N PRO A 221 -4.26 -6.76 -2.00
CA PRO A 221 -4.08 -6.34 -0.61
C PRO A 221 -4.00 -7.52 0.38
N LEU A 222 -4.82 -8.54 0.16
CA LEU A 222 -4.86 -9.72 1.03
C LEU A 222 -3.60 -10.59 0.90
N GLU A 223 -3.10 -10.81 -0.32
CA GLU A 223 -1.84 -11.55 -0.57
C GLU A 223 -0.65 -10.82 0.05
N ILE A 224 -0.51 -9.50 -0.19
CA ILE A 224 0.58 -8.69 0.38
C ILE A 224 0.58 -8.76 1.92
N TYR A 225 -0.60 -8.75 2.55
CA TYR A 225 -0.73 -8.79 4.00
C TYR A 225 -0.47 -10.19 4.58
N ARG A 226 -1.06 -11.25 3.98
CA ARG A 226 -1.00 -12.61 4.51
C ARG A 226 0.20 -13.41 4.06
N GLU A 227 0.72 -13.11 2.85
CA GLU A 227 1.80 -13.87 2.21
C GLU A 227 2.95 -12.95 1.78
N PRO A 228 3.53 -12.18 2.75
CA PRO A 228 4.64 -11.29 2.43
C PRO A 228 5.83 -12.09 1.92
N ALA A 229 6.33 -11.71 0.73
CA ALA A 229 7.41 -12.42 0.03
C ALA A 229 8.78 -12.27 0.71
N SER A 230 8.94 -11.25 1.56
CA SER A 230 10.20 -11.01 2.27
C SER A 230 9.94 -10.46 3.68
N PRO A 231 10.91 -10.56 4.59
CA PRO A 231 10.83 -9.92 5.91
C PRO A 231 10.59 -8.43 5.82
N PHE A 232 11.13 -7.78 4.77
CA PHE A 232 10.88 -6.36 4.53
C PHE A 232 9.39 -6.09 4.29
N VAL A 233 8.74 -6.84 3.41
CA VAL A 233 7.30 -6.66 3.15
C VAL A 233 6.50 -6.97 4.40
N ALA A 234 6.85 -8.02 5.14
CA ALA A 234 6.21 -8.42 6.39
C ALA A 234 6.25 -7.33 7.46
N ASP A 235 7.40 -6.66 7.62
CA ASP A 235 7.62 -5.57 8.59
C ASP A 235 7.00 -4.25 8.11
N PHE A 236 7.09 -4.00 6.81
CA PHE A 236 6.61 -2.76 6.21
C PHE A 236 5.08 -2.70 6.17
N ILE A 237 4.37 -3.82 6.06
CA ILE A 237 2.91 -3.87 5.98
C ILE A 237 2.33 -4.35 7.32
N GLY A 238 1.76 -3.43 8.10
CA GLY A 238 1.20 -3.71 9.42
C GLY A 238 2.28 -3.96 10.49
N VAL A 239 1.93 -4.72 11.51
CA VAL A 239 2.85 -5.13 12.59
C VAL A 239 3.17 -6.61 12.43
N MET A 240 4.42 -6.99 12.62
CA MET A 240 4.87 -8.38 12.53
C MET A 240 5.79 -8.71 13.71
N ASN A 241 5.61 -9.87 14.31
CA ASN A 241 6.57 -10.44 15.24
C ASN A 241 7.62 -11.21 14.44
N PHE A 242 8.90 -11.04 14.79
CA PHE A 242 10.00 -11.80 14.23
C PHE A 242 10.77 -12.46 15.36
N VAL A 243 10.98 -13.76 15.27
CA VAL A 243 11.76 -14.54 16.24
C VAL A 243 12.71 -15.49 15.53
N ALA A 244 13.95 -15.56 16.02
CA ALA A 244 14.95 -16.49 15.49
C ALA A 244 14.61 -17.91 15.91
N ALA A 245 14.72 -18.85 14.97
CA ALA A 245 14.50 -20.28 15.21
C ALA A 245 15.46 -21.11 14.36
N THR A 246 15.53 -22.41 14.64
CA THR A 246 16.37 -23.38 13.90
C THR A 246 15.48 -24.49 13.38
N VAL A 247 15.62 -24.86 12.12
CA VAL A 247 14.93 -26.02 11.53
C VAL A 247 15.44 -27.31 12.19
N VAL A 248 14.54 -28.16 12.67
CA VAL A 248 14.89 -29.44 13.31
C VAL A 248 14.47 -30.68 12.51
N GLY A 249 13.58 -30.46 11.53
CA GLY A 249 13.10 -31.53 10.63
C GLY A 249 12.00 -30.99 9.71
N GLU A 250 11.43 -31.89 8.90
CA GLU A 250 10.32 -31.54 8.02
C GLU A 250 9.15 -30.97 8.83
N GLY A 251 8.65 -29.78 8.44
CA GLY A 251 7.53 -29.15 9.08
C GLY A 251 7.75 -28.71 10.53
N ARG A 252 9.01 -28.59 11.02
CA ARG A 252 9.31 -28.24 12.41
C ARG A 252 10.51 -27.31 12.54
N VAL A 253 10.37 -26.36 13.47
CA VAL A 253 11.44 -25.47 13.89
C VAL A 253 11.56 -25.47 15.41
N ARG A 254 12.74 -25.14 15.94
CA ARG A 254 12.99 -24.99 17.37
C ARG A 254 13.16 -23.52 17.71
N LEU A 255 12.30 -23.04 18.60
CA LEU A 255 12.40 -21.74 19.25
C LEU A 255 12.95 -21.94 20.67
N GLY A 256 14.25 -21.77 20.87
CA GLY A 256 14.90 -22.13 22.13
C GLY A 256 14.72 -23.61 22.47
N GLY A 257 13.97 -23.90 23.57
CA GLY A 257 13.65 -25.27 24.00
C GLY A 257 12.33 -25.83 23.47
N ILE A 258 11.56 -25.06 22.68
CA ILE A 258 10.21 -25.44 22.24
C ILE A 258 10.24 -25.77 20.76
N GLU A 259 9.69 -26.93 20.40
CA GLU A 259 9.46 -27.29 18.99
C GLU A 259 8.10 -26.80 18.52
N LEU A 260 8.08 -26.13 17.39
CA LEU A 260 6.89 -25.59 16.74
C LEU A 260 6.69 -26.27 15.39
N ALA A 261 5.47 -26.71 15.13
CA ALA A 261 5.05 -27.15 13.81
C ALA A 261 4.86 -25.93 12.90
N CYS A 262 5.35 -26.00 11.68
CA CYS A 262 5.21 -24.91 10.67
C CYS A 262 5.52 -25.46 9.28
N ASP A 263 5.28 -24.69 8.24
CA ASP A 263 5.66 -25.04 6.88
C ASP A 263 7.16 -24.72 6.67
N ALA A 264 8.01 -25.69 7.03
CA ALA A 264 9.48 -25.61 6.84
C ALA A 264 9.98 -26.52 5.71
N ASP A 265 9.10 -26.88 4.77
CA ASP A 265 9.41 -27.81 3.70
C ASP A 265 10.56 -27.30 2.81
N GLY A 266 11.47 -28.24 2.46
CA GLY A 266 12.65 -27.95 1.64
C GLY A 266 13.84 -27.33 2.39
N LEU A 267 13.73 -27.05 3.70
CA LEU A 267 14.82 -26.50 4.51
C LEU A 267 15.55 -27.63 5.26
N ALA A 268 16.89 -27.65 5.19
CA ALA A 268 17.71 -28.65 5.87
C ALA A 268 17.69 -28.43 7.40
N PRO A 269 17.69 -29.54 8.19
CA PRO A 269 17.89 -29.44 9.63
C PRO A 269 19.17 -28.67 9.99
N GLY A 270 19.11 -27.84 11.02
CA GLY A 270 20.19 -26.95 11.43
C GLY A 270 20.19 -25.58 10.74
N THR A 271 19.33 -25.36 9.74
CA THR A 271 19.21 -24.05 9.10
C THR A 271 18.63 -23.02 10.08
N GLU A 272 19.32 -21.89 10.25
CA GLU A 272 18.79 -20.76 10.98
C GLU A 272 17.74 -20.02 10.14
N VAL A 273 16.60 -19.71 10.75
CA VAL A 273 15.46 -19.07 10.10
C VAL A 273 14.88 -18.00 11.00
N THR A 274 14.17 -17.05 10.40
CA THR A 274 13.32 -16.11 11.11
C THR A 274 11.87 -16.55 10.96
N LEU A 275 11.22 -16.85 12.08
CA LEU A 275 9.76 -17.02 12.14
C LEU A 275 9.08 -15.66 12.20
N ALA A 276 7.99 -15.53 11.49
CA ALA A 276 7.15 -14.34 11.53
C ALA A 276 5.69 -14.70 11.76
N ILE A 277 5.02 -13.92 12.63
CA ILE A 277 3.59 -14.08 12.92
C ILE A 277 2.95 -12.73 13.22
N ARG A 278 1.73 -12.50 12.73
CA ARG A 278 0.96 -11.30 13.02
C ARG A 278 0.48 -11.30 14.48
N PRO A 279 0.41 -10.12 15.14
CA PRO A 279 -0.13 -10.02 16.50
C PRO A 279 -1.55 -10.56 16.67
N GLU A 280 -2.41 -10.33 15.68
CA GLU A 280 -3.80 -10.80 15.65
C GLU A 280 -3.96 -12.31 15.39
N ASP A 281 -2.93 -12.96 14.85
CA ASP A 281 -2.93 -14.41 14.59
C ASP A 281 -2.49 -15.23 15.83
N ILE A 282 -1.96 -14.59 16.87
CA ILE A 282 -1.58 -15.25 18.12
C ILE A 282 -2.84 -15.53 18.94
N VAL A 283 -3.07 -16.81 19.26
CA VAL A 283 -4.19 -17.23 20.10
C VAL A 283 -3.75 -17.31 21.55
N VAL A 284 -4.35 -16.50 22.42
CA VAL A 284 -4.03 -16.46 23.86
C VAL A 284 -5.03 -17.29 24.65
N GLN A 285 -4.51 -18.13 25.55
CA GLN A 285 -5.25 -19.07 26.41
C GLN A 285 -4.80 -18.95 27.86
N GLU A 286 -5.54 -19.60 28.78
CA GLU A 286 -5.13 -19.71 30.20
C GLU A 286 -3.80 -20.46 30.35
N ALA A 287 -3.08 -20.17 31.43
CA ALA A 287 -1.76 -20.77 31.69
C ALA A 287 -1.77 -22.29 31.85
N SER A 288 -2.94 -22.87 32.14
CA SER A 288 -3.15 -24.33 32.25
C SER A 288 -3.38 -25.01 30.89
N ALA A 289 -3.61 -24.24 29.82
CA ALA A 289 -3.84 -24.78 28.50
C ALA A 289 -2.54 -25.33 27.90
N GLY A 290 -2.66 -26.43 27.15
CA GLY A 290 -1.58 -27.05 26.41
C GLY A 290 -2.01 -27.35 24.99
N GLY A 291 -1.07 -27.70 24.15
CA GLY A 291 -1.37 -28.08 22.77
C GLY A 291 -0.16 -27.90 21.85
N PRO A 292 -0.30 -28.22 20.58
CA PRO A 292 0.73 -27.98 19.59
C PRO A 292 1.01 -26.46 19.49
N ASN A 293 2.27 -26.09 19.34
CA ASN A 293 2.73 -24.71 19.22
C ASN A 293 2.35 -23.81 20.42
N ALA A 294 2.17 -24.40 21.60
CA ALA A 294 1.88 -23.68 22.83
C ALA A 294 3.18 -23.15 23.47
N VAL A 295 3.26 -21.84 23.66
CA VAL A 295 4.42 -21.15 24.25
C VAL A 295 3.97 -20.48 25.54
N PRO A 296 4.51 -20.88 26.72
CA PRO A 296 4.25 -20.21 27.98
C PRO A 296 4.82 -18.79 27.96
N MET A 297 3.97 -17.80 28.21
CA MET A 297 4.30 -16.38 28.16
C MET A 297 3.82 -15.65 29.42
N ARG A 298 4.40 -14.50 29.68
CA ARG A 298 3.95 -13.57 30.71
C ARG A 298 3.67 -12.21 30.10
N VAL A 299 2.60 -11.57 30.49
CA VAL A 299 2.27 -10.21 30.08
C VAL A 299 3.26 -9.23 30.73
N GLU A 300 4.03 -8.53 29.92
CA GLU A 300 4.94 -7.46 30.37
C GLU A 300 4.26 -6.10 30.36
N ALA A 301 3.52 -5.80 29.30
CA ALA A 301 2.74 -4.56 29.17
C ALA A 301 1.42 -4.82 28.44
N LEU A 302 0.41 -3.99 28.73
CA LEU A 302 -0.91 -4.07 28.14
C LEU A 302 -1.40 -2.66 27.77
N ALA A 303 -1.54 -2.37 26.47
CA ALA A 303 -1.97 -1.09 25.94
C ALA A 303 -3.36 -1.18 25.30
N PHE A 304 -4.31 -0.33 25.73
CA PHE A 304 -5.63 -0.22 25.11
C PHE A 304 -5.57 0.67 23.87
N LEU A 305 -5.94 0.13 22.72
CA LEU A 305 -5.91 0.83 21.42
C LEU A 305 -7.32 1.11 20.86
N GLY A 306 -8.33 1.18 21.73
CA GLY A 306 -9.72 1.50 21.38
C GLY A 306 -10.56 0.24 21.08
N SER A 307 -10.32 -0.47 19.99
CA SER A 307 -11.06 -1.67 19.60
C SER A 307 -10.46 -2.98 20.12
N PHE A 308 -9.19 -2.97 20.55
CA PHE A 308 -8.46 -4.13 21.07
C PHE A 308 -7.38 -3.68 22.05
N PHE A 309 -6.81 -4.64 22.78
CA PHE A 309 -5.61 -4.46 23.58
C PHE A 309 -4.41 -5.04 22.86
N ARG A 310 -3.28 -4.33 22.84
CA ARG A 310 -1.98 -4.88 22.45
C ARG A 310 -1.21 -5.28 23.68
N ALA A 311 -0.85 -6.55 23.78
CA ALA A 311 -0.05 -7.09 24.85
C ALA A 311 1.39 -7.32 24.37
N ASP A 312 2.37 -6.82 25.12
CA ASP A 312 3.75 -7.25 24.99
C ASP A 312 3.94 -8.46 25.92
N LEU A 313 4.34 -9.59 25.33
CA LEU A 313 4.40 -10.89 25.98
C LEU A 313 5.84 -11.39 25.96
N VAL A 314 6.35 -11.82 27.11
CA VAL A 314 7.72 -12.34 27.27
C VAL A 314 7.66 -13.83 27.56
N ALA A 315 8.42 -14.64 26.79
CA ALA A 315 8.51 -16.06 27.02
C ALA A 315 9.35 -16.39 28.26
N ALA A 316 8.92 -17.41 29.02
CA ALA A 316 9.71 -17.96 30.10
C ALA A 316 10.95 -18.68 29.59
N ALA A 317 10.84 -19.32 28.42
CA ALA A 317 11.92 -19.99 27.69
C ALA A 317 11.63 -19.97 26.19
N PRO A 318 12.59 -19.52 25.31
CA PRO A 318 13.88 -18.93 25.72
C PRO A 318 13.69 -17.52 26.33
N ALA A 319 14.44 -17.26 27.38
CA ALA A 319 14.39 -15.96 28.04
C ALA A 319 14.67 -14.81 27.04
N GLY A 320 13.84 -13.77 27.07
CA GLY A 320 13.98 -12.60 26.21
C GLY A 320 13.24 -12.67 24.88
N THR A 321 12.57 -13.77 24.54
CA THR A 321 11.65 -13.78 23.39
C THR A 321 10.45 -12.88 23.69
N LEU A 322 10.30 -11.81 22.91
CA LEU A 322 9.19 -10.88 22.99
C LEU A 322 8.23 -11.11 21.82
N LEU A 323 6.95 -11.29 22.12
CA LEU A 323 5.87 -11.32 21.13
C LEU A 323 4.84 -10.26 21.47
N ARG A 324 4.25 -9.66 20.45
CA ARG A 324 3.07 -8.79 20.56
C ARG A 324 1.84 -9.57 20.14
N ALA A 325 0.77 -9.47 20.91
CA ALA A 325 -0.52 -10.04 20.54
C ALA A 325 -1.61 -8.98 20.60
N ASP A 326 -2.47 -8.97 19.61
CA ASP A 326 -3.65 -8.10 19.55
C ASP A 326 -4.87 -8.88 20.08
N LEU A 327 -5.37 -8.46 21.25
CA LEU A 327 -6.34 -9.18 22.05
C LEU A 327 -7.70 -8.48 21.98
N PRO A 328 -8.78 -9.17 21.59
CA PRO A 328 -10.13 -8.62 21.68
C PRO A 328 -10.46 -8.22 23.13
N VAL A 329 -11.19 -7.11 23.30
CA VAL A 329 -11.57 -6.58 24.61
C VAL A 329 -12.27 -7.63 25.48
N ASP A 330 -13.15 -8.43 24.87
CA ASP A 330 -13.89 -9.47 25.59
C ASP A 330 -12.98 -10.62 26.07
N LEU A 331 -11.92 -10.95 25.30
CA LEU A 331 -10.93 -11.94 25.72
C LEU A 331 -10.17 -11.46 26.96
N VAL A 332 -9.73 -10.20 26.96
CA VAL A 332 -9.01 -9.59 28.08
C VAL A 332 -9.87 -9.62 29.36
N ARG A 333 -11.15 -9.29 29.25
CA ARG A 333 -12.09 -9.35 30.37
C ARG A 333 -12.33 -10.78 30.85
N ARG A 334 -12.58 -11.71 29.93
CA ARG A 334 -12.91 -13.10 30.25
C ARG A 334 -11.75 -13.83 30.94
N LEU A 335 -10.53 -13.60 30.51
CA LEU A 335 -9.33 -14.22 31.06
C LEU A 335 -8.68 -13.37 32.15
N ASP A 336 -9.26 -12.22 32.51
CA ASP A 336 -8.74 -11.27 33.49
C ASP A 336 -7.25 -10.96 33.19
N ILE A 337 -6.94 -10.60 31.93
CA ILE A 337 -5.57 -10.37 31.49
C ILE A 337 -5.07 -9.04 32.03
N ALA A 338 -3.99 -9.10 32.81
CA ALA A 338 -3.31 -7.95 33.39
C ALA A 338 -1.78 -8.13 33.30
N GLU A 339 -1.02 -7.08 33.55
CA GLU A 339 0.43 -7.16 33.63
C GLU A 339 0.89 -8.22 34.63
N LYS A 340 1.99 -8.88 34.32
CA LYS A 340 2.61 -9.99 35.06
C LYS A 340 1.80 -11.30 35.10
N ARG A 341 0.61 -11.34 34.47
CA ARG A 341 -0.17 -12.57 34.36
C ARG A 341 0.53 -13.57 33.45
N ALA A 342 0.58 -14.83 33.87
CA ALA A 342 1.05 -15.95 33.04
C ALA A 342 -0.09 -16.41 32.13
N LEU A 343 0.24 -16.68 30.87
CA LEU A 343 -0.66 -17.10 29.80
C LEU A 343 0.04 -18.13 28.93
N VAL A 344 -0.70 -18.81 28.09
CA VAL A 344 -0.17 -19.62 26.98
C VAL A 344 -0.55 -18.96 25.65
N CYS A 345 0.45 -18.74 24.81
CA CYS A 345 0.26 -18.30 23.43
C CYS A 345 0.38 -19.51 22.49
N VAL A 346 -0.66 -19.76 21.72
CA VAL A 346 -0.61 -20.75 20.65
C VAL A 346 -0.29 -20.02 19.34
N LEU A 347 0.71 -20.51 18.62
CA LEU A 347 1.16 -19.98 17.34
C LEU A 347 0.64 -20.93 16.24
N PRO A 348 -0.50 -20.65 15.55
CA PRO A 348 -1.07 -21.56 14.57
C PRO A 348 -0.08 -21.84 13.45
N PRO A 349 0.20 -23.12 13.09
CA PRO A 349 1.19 -23.48 12.07
C PRO A 349 0.97 -22.82 10.73
N GLU A 350 -0.28 -22.71 10.30
CA GLU A 350 -0.72 -22.12 9.04
C GLU A 350 -0.54 -20.58 9.00
N ARG A 351 -0.30 -19.96 10.16
CA ARG A 351 -0.06 -18.51 10.31
C ARG A 351 1.40 -18.14 10.47
N LEU A 352 2.25 -19.14 10.72
CA LEU A 352 3.69 -18.94 10.80
C LEU A 352 4.28 -18.81 9.39
N ARG A 353 5.10 -17.76 9.19
CA ARG A 353 5.91 -17.57 7.99
C ARG A 353 7.37 -17.78 8.33
N ILE A 354 8.10 -18.38 7.41
CA ILE A 354 9.52 -18.71 7.59
C ILE A 354 10.34 -17.98 6.53
N TYR A 355 11.37 -17.29 6.99
CA TYR A 355 12.34 -16.63 6.13
C TYR A 355 13.74 -17.21 6.38
N PRO A 356 14.34 -17.92 5.41
CA PRO A 356 15.70 -18.46 5.54
C PRO A 356 16.73 -17.34 5.63
N GLY A 357 17.71 -17.48 6.53
CA GLY A 357 18.90 -16.63 6.57
C GLY A 357 18.67 -15.15 6.90
N SER A 358 17.51 -14.76 7.39
CA SER A 358 17.13 -13.37 7.64
C SER A 358 17.22 -13.02 9.11
N THR A 359 18.33 -12.46 9.55
CA THR A 359 18.30 -11.60 10.75
C THR A 359 17.66 -10.28 10.36
N VAL A 360 16.43 -10.02 10.81
CA VAL A 360 15.86 -8.68 10.79
C VAL A 360 16.68 -7.84 11.76
N HIS A 361 17.64 -7.09 11.24
CA HIS A 361 18.31 -6.06 12.04
C HIS A 361 17.28 -4.97 12.36
N ARG A 362 16.91 -4.88 13.64
CA ARG A 362 16.18 -3.73 14.21
C ARG A 362 17.03 -2.49 14.22
#